data_9fc10ac34eaef81ad5959aabaac49025
#
_entry.id   9fc10ac34eaef81ad5959aabaac49025
#
_cell.length_a   1.000
_cell.length_b   1.000
_cell.length_c   1.000
_cell.angle_alpha   90.00
_cell.angle_beta   90.00
_cell.angle_gamma   90.00
#
_symmetry.space_group_name_H-M   'P 1'
#
loop_
_entity.id
_entity.type
_entity.pdbx_description
1 polymer ?
#
loop_
_entity_poly.entity_id
_entity_poly.type
_entity_poly.pdbx_seq_one_letter_code
_entity_poly.pdbx_strand_id
1 'polypeptide(L)'
;YNIILMGRTATWDIYCHAFMMGAIYYLYLALRQNPCKWTYFIGAGIFMGLSFLGKGPVSFYALLLPFVCAYILYYRKETQMKGKWIALAVMILIGIVLSTWWYAYIYIYHQEMASYVFHKESSSWSNHNVRSWYYYWQFFLETGVWSLLTLTTLLVPFWKKRVESSKEYLFCLSWMLLILFFLSLLPEKKTRYLLPILLPAALTMGHLFVYWIRQAKQKMPQLKDRVLYRINAYLIVVAALALPIALYLFMYREGRMGTGMFVWLVVLFLTVAVWLFRSAFKLQPFSFLMGIVALFAVAELFVMPYIGSFVSNSDPKSISATRENPELQPLPFYHSKDEVLRIELVYEAHKKIGDMDLTNKEEIIKALPFVLVSQKPAEQLIPDSIRKDLNLRFIDCYDNNRWAKGHKRYDSVFISNVTIVEPIKEQ
;
A
#
# COMPACT_ATOMS: atom_id res chain seq x y z
N TYR A 1 -0.71 -10.64 -3.00
CA TYR A 1 -1.85 -9.74 -3.16
C TYR A 1 -1.53 -8.32 -2.67
N ASN A 2 -1.23 -8.11 -1.37
CA ASN A 2 -1.00 -6.75 -0.82
C ASN A 2 0.10 -5.97 -1.55
N ILE A 3 1.22 -6.60 -1.89
CA ILE A 3 2.31 -5.97 -2.64
C ILE A 3 1.83 -5.53 -4.04
N ILE A 4 1.13 -6.42 -4.75
CA ILE A 4 0.62 -6.13 -6.10
C ILE A 4 -0.44 -5.02 -6.05
N LEU A 5 -1.37 -5.09 -5.10
CA LEU A 5 -2.39 -4.07 -4.91
C LEU A 5 -1.77 -2.70 -4.62
N MET A 6 -0.81 -2.63 -3.68
CA MET A 6 -0.14 -1.38 -3.33
C MET A 6 0.72 -0.83 -4.48
N GLY A 7 1.33 -1.72 -5.28
CA GLY A 7 2.05 -1.32 -6.49
C GLY A 7 1.11 -0.73 -7.55
N ARG A 8 -0.03 -1.37 -7.80
CA ARG A 8 -1.05 -0.89 -8.77
C ARG A 8 -1.71 0.42 -8.35
N THR A 9 -1.91 0.63 -7.06
CA THR A 9 -2.48 1.87 -6.52
C THR A 9 -1.42 2.94 -6.25
N ALA A 10 -0.16 2.68 -6.63
CA ALA A 10 0.99 3.58 -6.46
C ALA A 10 1.07 4.18 -5.05
N THR A 11 0.80 3.37 -4.03
CA THR A 11 0.88 3.86 -2.65
C THR A 11 2.33 4.14 -2.26
N TRP A 12 2.55 5.26 -1.60
CA TRP A 12 3.86 5.75 -1.16
C TRP A 12 4.62 4.75 -0.29
N ASP A 13 3.87 3.90 0.43
CA ASP A 13 4.42 2.87 1.29
C ASP A 13 5.33 1.88 0.54
N ILE A 14 4.95 1.47 -0.68
CA ILE A 14 5.75 0.48 -1.42
C ILE A 14 7.11 1.04 -1.83
N TYR A 15 7.16 2.30 -2.29
CA TYR A 15 8.42 2.94 -2.68
C TYR A 15 9.33 3.16 -1.48
N CYS A 16 8.76 3.68 -0.38
CA CYS A 16 9.47 3.91 0.87
C CYS A 16 10.11 2.61 1.40
N HIS A 17 9.35 1.52 1.46
CA HIS A 17 9.86 0.24 1.95
C HIS A 17 10.80 -0.46 0.95
N ALA A 18 10.58 -0.30 -0.36
CA ALA A 18 11.49 -0.85 -1.37
C ALA A 18 12.88 -0.20 -1.28
N PHE A 19 12.95 1.12 -1.16
CA PHE A 19 14.21 1.81 -0.95
C PHE A 19 14.86 1.42 0.39
N MET A 20 14.08 1.32 1.48
CA MET A 20 14.64 0.88 2.76
C MET A 20 15.18 -0.55 2.69
N MET A 21 14.56 -1.44 1.91
CA MET A 21 15.11 -2.78 1.69
C MET A 21 16.44 -2.75 0.95
N GLY A 22 16.58 -1.87 -0.05
CA GLY A 22 17.87 -1.61 -0.70
C GLY A 22 18.93 -1.13 0.31
N ALA A 23 18.55 -0.19 1.20
CA ALA A 23 19.43 0.28 2.26
C ALA A 23 19.87 -0.85 3.20
N ILE A 24 18.94 -1.67 3.64
CA ILE A 24 19.21 -2.83 4.52
C ILE A 24 20.12 -3.85 3.83
N TYR A 25 19.89 -4.14 2.56
CA TYR A 25 20.72 -5.05 1.78
C TYR A 25 22.16 -4.55 1.70
N TYR A 26 22.37 -3.29 1.33
CA TYR A 26 23.71 -2.70 1.28
C TYR A 26 24.35 -2.61 2.66
N LEU A 27 23.59 -2.26 3.69
CA LEU A 27 24.07 -2.22 5.07
C LEU A 27 24.49 -3.63 5.55
N TYR A 28 23.71 -4.66 5.25
CA TYR A 28 24.06 -6.04 5.57
C TYR A 28 25.37 -6.45 4.90
N LEU A 29 25.56 -6.17 3.61
CA LEU A 29 26.81 -6.43 2.91
C LEU A 29 27.98 -5.65 3.50
N ALA A 30 27.79 -4.36 3.80
CA ALA A 30 28.79 -3.49 4.40
C ALA A 30 29.31 -4.02 5.75
N LEU A 31 28.37 -4.47 6.58
CA LEU A 31 28.71 -5.00 7.92
C LEU A 31 29.42 -6.37 7.85
N ARG A 32 29.05 -7.22 6.89
CA ARG A 32 29.62 -8.58 6.73
C ARG A 32 30.96 -8.60 6.03
N GLN A 33 31.25 -7.62 5.17
CA GLN A 33 32.46 -7.65 4.33
C GLN A 33 33.67 -7.05 5.02
N ASN A 34 34.82 -7.75 4.91
CA ASN A 34 36.14 -7.30 5.32
C ASN A 34 37.13 -7.51 4.16
N PRO A 35 37.98 -6.51 3.82
CA PRO A 35 38.05 -5.17 4.39
C PRO A 35 36.82 -4.32 4.12
N CYS A 36 36.72 -3.12 4.78
CA CYS A 36 35.60 -2.19 4.62
C CYS A 36 35.46 -1.75 3.15
N LYS A 37 34.27 -1.95 2.58
CA LYS A 37 33.93 -1.46 1.23
C LYS A 37 32.99 -0.25 1.34
N TRP A 38 33.53 0.92 1.09
CA TRP A 38 32.81 2.20 1.17
C TRP A 38 31.58 2.28 0.28
N THR A 39 31.64 1.65 -0.92
CA THR A 39 30.53 1.63 -1.88
C THR A 39 29.24 1.09 -1.28
N TYR A 40 29.32 0.12 -0.38
CA TYR A 40 28.14 -0.43 0.27
C TYR A 40 27.55 0.53 1.30
N PHE A 41 28.38 1.24 2.07
CA PHE A 41 27.90 2.26 3.01
C PHE A 41 27.29 3.46 2.26
N ILE A 42 27.92 3.92 1.17
CA ILE A 42 27.38 4.98 0.33
C ILE A 42 26.03 4.57 -0.27
N GLY A 43 25.93 3.35 -0.85
CA GLY A 43 24.68 2.82 -1.39
C GLY A 43 23.59 2.74 -0.32
N ALA A 44 23.90 2.25 0.88
CA ALA A 44 22.96 2.22 2.00
C ALA A 44 22.46 3.62 2.36
N GLY A 45 23.35 4.63 2.45
CA GLY A 45 23.00 6.02 2.74
C GLY A 45 22.08 6.63 1.68
N ILE A 46 22.38 6.40 0.40
CA ILE A 46 21.53 6.88 -0.72
C ILE A 46 20.12 6.28 -0.60
N PHE A 47 20.01 4.96 -0.45
CA PHE A 47 18.71 4.30 -0.33
C PHE A 47 17.95 4.69 0.93
N MET A 48 18.63 4.96 2.05
CA MET A 48 18.01 5.53 3.25
C MET A 48 17.40 6.90 2.98
N GLY A 49 18.14 7.80 2.31
CA GLY A 49 17.64 9.11 1.93
C GLY A 49 16.43 9.06 1.01
N LEU A 50 16.49 8.23 -0.04
CA LEU A 50 15.35 8.01 -0.96
C LEU A 50 14.12 7.45 -0.24
N SER A 51 14.34 6.55 0.72
CA SER A 51 13.24 6.01 1.52
C SER A 51 12.55 7.08 2.37
N PHE A 52 13.32 7.96 2.98
CA PHE A 52 12.78 9.07 3.77
C PHE A 52 11.99 10.06 2.89
N LEU A 53 12.51 10.42 1.73
CA LEU A 53 11.81 11.29 0.76
C LEU A 53 10.47 10.70 0.32
N GLY A 54 10.35 9.36 0.26
CA GLY A 54 9.12 8.68 -0.13
C GLY A 54 7.98 8.84 0.88
N LYS A 55 8.25 8.77 2.18
CA LYS A 55 7.19 8.84 3.23
C LYS A 55 7.72 9.23 4.61
N GLY A 56 8.79 9.99 4.71
CA GLY A 56 9.38 10.37 5.99
C GLY A 56 9.94 9.16 6.76
N PRO A 57 9.91 9.20 8.11
CA PRO A 57 10.63 8.24 8.96
C PRO A 57 9.97 6.85 9.09
N VAL A 58 8.84 6.60 8.43
CA VAL A 58 8.02 5.38 8.63
C VAL A 58 8.84 4.10 8.46
N SER A 59 9.66 4.00 7.42
CA SER A 59 10.46 2.80 7.14
C SER A 59 11.62 2.61 8.13
N PHE A 60 12.08 3.68 8.77
CA PHE A 60 13.17 3.61 9.74
C PHE A 60 12.74 2.85 10.99
N TYR A 61 11.58 3.17 11.55
CA TYR A 61 11.08 2.46 12.74
C TYR A 61 10.38 1.13 12.40
N ALA A 62 9.73 1.05 11.22
CA ALA A 62 8.98 -0.15 10.84
C ALA A 62 9.85 -1.25 10.23
N LEU A 63 11.02 -0.94 9.68
CA LEU A 63 11.83 -1.92 8.96
C LEU A 63 13.30 -1.89 9.37
N LEU A 64 13.96 -0.71 9.36
CA LEU A 64 15.39 -0.62 9.65
C LEU A 64 15.70 -0.90 11.14
N LEU A 65 14.99 -0.26 12.06
CA LEU A 65 15.23 -0.44 13.49
C LEU A 65 15.05 -1.90 13.93
N PRO A 66 13.95 -2.60 13.57
CA PRO A 66 13.80 -4.03 13.82
C PRO A 66 14.92 -4.88 13.24
N PHE A 67 15.38 -4.56 12.00
CA PHE A 67 16.49 -5.23 11.36
C PHE A 67 17.79 -5.06 12.16
N VAL A 68 18.13 -3.82 12.56
CA VAL A 68 19.35 -3.52 13.32
C VAL A 68 19.31 -4.24 14.67
N CYS A 69 18.18 -4.22 15.38
CA CYS A 69 18.01 -4.96 16.62
C CYS A 69 18.24 -6.47 16.44
N ALA A 70 17.60 -7.08 15.43
CA ALA A 70 17.81 -8.49 15.12
C ALA A 70 19.25 -8.77 14.71
N TYR A 71 19.86 -7.89 13.90
CA TYR A 71 21.26 -8.02 13.47
C TYR A 71 22.23 -8.00 14.66
N ILE A 72 22.06 -7.09 15.58
CA ILE A 72 22.87 -7.00 16.81
C ILE A 72 22.71 -8.27 17.65
N LEU A 73 21.49 -8.81 17.79
CA LEU A 73 21.24 -10.03 18.57
C LEU A 73 22.03 -11.24 18.02
N TYR A 74 22.04 -11.40 16.71
CA TYR A 74 22.60 -12.63 16.10
C TYR A 74 23.99 -12.49 15.48
N TYR A 75 24.38 -11.29 15.03
CA TYR A 75 25.60 -11.09 14.23
C TYR A 75 26.64 -10.17 14.86
N ARG A 76 26.36 -9.50 15.99
CA ARG A 76 27.29 -8.58 16.65
C ARG A 76 28.70 -9.16 16.85
N LYS A 77 28.78 -10.42 17.29
CA LYS A 77 30.06 -11.07 17.59
C LYS A 77 30.90 -11.39 16.34
N GLU A 78 30.27 -11.51 15.18
CA GLU A 78 30.91 -11.83 13.90
C GLU A 78 31.26 -10.59 13.11
N THR A 79 30.69 -9.44 13.50
CA THR A 79 30.88 -8.18 12.79
C THR A 79 32.12 -7.47 13.30
N GLN A 80 33.11 -7.36 12.43
CA GLN A 80 34.31 -6.57 12.71
C GLN A 80 34.03 -5.10 12.39
N MET A 81 33.82 -4.29 13.44
CA MET A 81 33.53 -2.85 13.30
C MET A 81 34.79 -1.99 13.15
N LYS A 82 35.97 -2.55 13.42
CA LYS A 82 37.24 -1.81 13.28
C LYS A 82 37.40 -1.32 11.83
N GLY A 83 37.60 0.00 11.67
CA GLY A 83 37.73 0.64 10.35
C GLY A 83 36.40 0.92 9.61
N LYS A 84 35.25 0.57 10.17
CA LYS A 84 33.91 0.83 9.55
C LYS A 84 33.17 2.03 10.12
N TRP A 85 33.59 2.57 11.25
CA TRP A 85 32.89 3.66 11.92
C TRP A 85 32.76 4.94 11.08
N ILE A 86 33.84 5.32 10.39
CA ILE A 86 33.86 6.49 9.52
C ILE A 86 32.92 6.27 8.32
N ALA A 87 32.95 5.09 7.71
CA ALA A 87 32.05 4.75 6.60
C ALA A 87 30.59 4.73 7.04
N LEU A 88 30.30 4.27 8.25
CA LEU A 88 28.98 4.33 8.87
C LEU A 88 28.52 5.77 9.11
N ALA A 89 29.40 6.63 9.59
CA ALA A 89 29.12 8.07 9.77
C ALA A 89 28.81 8.74 8.43
N VAL A 90 29.59 8.43 7.38
CA VAL A 90 29.36 8.94 6.02
C VAL A 90 28.02 8.43 5.46
N MET A 91 27.67 7.16 5.68
CA MET A 91 26.35 6.62 5.31
C MET A 91 25.22 7.43 5.93
N ILE A 92 25.29 7.68 7.24
CA ILE A 92 24.30 8.47 7.97
C ILE A 92 24.23 9.90 7.43
N LEU A 93 25.39 10.53 7.19
CA LEU A 93 25.45 11.89 6.63
C LEU A 93 24.79 11.96 5.24
N ILE A 94 25.09 11.03 4.34
CA ILE A 94 24.46 10.94 3.02
C ILE A 94 22.94 10.78 3.18
N GLY A 95 22.52 9.88 4.05
CA GLY A 95 21.11 9.67 4.36
C GLY A 95 20.41 10.95 4.83
N ILE A 96 21.02 11.69 5.76
CA ILE A 96 20.50 12.97 6.28
C ILE A 96 20.42 14.01 5.17
N VAL A 97 21.51 14.24 4.42
CA VAL A 97 21.55 15.25 3.35
C VAL A 97 20.44 14.99 2.32
N LEU A 98 20.33 13.73 1.84
CA LEU A 98 19.29 13.36 0.88
C LEU A 98 17.88 13.40 1.46
N SER A 99 17.70 13.15 2.75
CA SER A 99 16.40 13.19 3.43
C SER A 99 15.88 14.60 3.63
N THR A 100 16.78 15.55 3.94
CA THR A 100 16.39 16.87 4.48
C THR A 100 16.37 17.98 3.43
N TRP A 101 17.04 17.84 2.29
CA TRP A 101 17.15 18.91 1.31
C TRP A 101 15.79 19.43 0.83
N TRP A 102 14.82 18.54 0.60
CA TRP A 102 13.49 18.94 0.13
C TRP A 102 12.69 19.69 1.20
N TYR A 103 12.76 19.22 2.44
CA TYR A 103 12.10 19.88 3.57
C TYR A 103 12.74 21.24 3.86
N ALA A 104 14.07 21.33 3.75
CA ALA A 104 14.78 22.60 3.87
C ALA A 104 14.37 23.59 2.76
N TYR A 105 14.26 23.12 1.50
CA TYR A 105 13.79 23.93 0.39
C TYR A 105 12.38 24.49 0.65
N ILE A 106 11.41 23.61 1.02
CA ILE A 106 10.04 24.06 1.30
C ILE A 106 10.02 25.02 2.50
N TYR A 107 10.78 24.76 3.54
CA TYR A 107 10.83 25.64 4.72
C TYR A 107 11.38 27.03 4.39
N ILE A 108 12.38 27.13 3.50
CA ILE A 108 12.97 28.42 3.09
C ILE A 108 12.02 29.22 2.18
N TYR A 109 11.38 28.57 1.22
CA TYR A 109 10.60 29.28 0.19
C TYR A 109 9.08 29.30 0.45
N HIS A 110 8.54 28.41 1.29
CA HIS A 110 7.11 28.25 1.55
C HIS A 110 6.84 27.92 3.04
N GLN A 111 7.31 28.77 3.93
CA GLN A 111 7.31 28.54 5.40
C GLN A 111 5.91 28.28 5.97
N GLU A 112 4.88 28.99 5.51
CA GLU A 112 3.50 28.78 5.98
C GLU A 112 2.99 27.39 5.63
N MET A 113 3.23 26.94 4.40
CA MET A 113 2.87 25.61 3.94
C MET A 113 3.64 24.53 4.70
N ALA A 114 4.94 24.71 4.94
CA ALA A 114 5.76 23.81 5.71
C ALA A 114 5.23 23.65 7.14
N SER A 115 4.89 24.74 7.79
CA SER A 115 4.30 24.77 9.14
C SER A 115 2.95 24.06 9.19
N TYR A 116 2.06 24.35 8.24
CA TYR A 116 0.76 23.70 8.13
C TYR A 116 0.89 22.18 7.98
N VAL A 117 1.73 21.72 7.04
CA VAL A 117 1.94 20.27 6.82
C VAL A 117 2.53 19.60 8.05
N PHE A 118 3.52 20.23 8.68
CA PHE A 118 4.14 19.68 9.90
C PHE A 118 3.12 19.51 11.04
N HIS A 119 2.29 20.52 11.30
CA HIS A 119 1.23 20.44 12.31
C HIS A 119 0.18 19.38 11.97
N LYS A 120 -0.23 19.31 10.72
CA LYS A 120 -1.21 18.32 10.26
C LYS A 120 -0.70 16.89 10.41
N GLU A 121 0.53 16.61 10.00
CA GLU A 121 1.11 15.27 10.11
C GLU A 121 1.37 14.89 11.57
N SER A 122 1.93 15.77 12.38
CA SER A 122 2.19 15.49 13.80
C SER A 122 0.92 15.24 14.59
N SER A 123 -0.16 16.00 14.32
CA SER A 123 -1.46 15.77 14.97
C SER A 123 -2.12 14.48 14.52
N SER A 124 -1.92 14.08 13.27
CA SER A 124 -2.51 12.84 12.75
C SER A 124 -1.91 11.58 13.39
N TRP A 125 -0.63 11.59 13.76
CA TRP A 125 0.04 10.43 14.37
C TRP A 125 -0.54 10.02 15.72
N SER A 126 -1.05 10.97 16.48
CA SER A 126 -1.61 10.73 17.81
C SER A 126 -3.12 10.57 17.83
N ASN A 127 -3.84 11.20 16.91
CA ASN A 127 -5.30 11.32 16.97
C ASN A 127 -6.06 10.60 15.85
N HIS A 128 -5.37 10.14 14.80
CA HIS A 128 -6.03 9.52 13.65
C HIS A 128 -5.84 8.00 13.65
N ASN A 129 -6.93 7.23 13.46
CA ASN A 129 -6.92 5.76 13.39
C ASN A 129 -6.25 5.08 14.60
N VAL A 130 -6.47 5.59 15.81
CA VAL A 130 -5.99 4.95 17.04
C VAL A 130 -6.65 3.60 17.22
N ARG A 131 -5.86 2.54 17.39
CA ARG A 131 -6.30 1.15 17.56
C ARG A 131 -5.55 0.50 18.71
N SER A 132 -6.13 -0.62 19.22
CA SER A 132 -5.52 -1.41 20.29
C SER A 132 -4.11 -1.89 19.92
N TRP A 133 -3.23 -2.05 20.94
CA TRP A 133 -1.84 -2.48 20.72
C TRP A 133 -1.72 -3.82 19.98
N TYR A 134 -2.66 -4.73 20.17
CA TYR A 134 -2.69 -6.06 19.53
C TYR A 134 -3.23 -6.04 18.10
N TYR A 135 -3.64 -4.91 17.55
CA TYR A 135 -4.24 -4.79 16.22
C TYR A 135 -3.43 -5.49 15.12
N TYR A 136 -2.11 -5.38 15.15
CA TYR A 136 -1.25 -5.98 14.13
C TYR A 136 -1.00 -7.48 14.33
N TRP A 137 -1.36 -8.07 15.46
CA TRP A 137 -1.19 -9.51 15.70
C TRP A 137 -2.14 -10.37 14.88
N GLN A 138 -3.21 -9.78 14.35
CA GLN A 138 -4.05 -10.41 13.32
C GLN A 138 -3.29 -10.71 12.02
N PHE A 139 -2.07 -10.17 11.83
CA PHE A 139 -1.18 -10.49 10.71
C PHE A 139 -1.11 -11.99 10.43
N PHE A 140 -0.98 -12.82 11.46
CA PHE A 140 -0.91 -14.26 11.31
C PHE A 140 -2.17 -14.88 10.66
N LEU A 141 -3.31 -14.23 10.76
CA LEU A 141 -4.56 -14.62 10.11
C LEU A 141 -4.73 -13.94 8.74
N GLU A 142 -4.25 -12.71 8.60
CA GLU A 142 -4.37 -11.92 7.38
C GLU A 142 -3.40 -12.34 6.27
N THR A 143 -2.42 -13.20 6.55
CA THR A 143 -1.53 -13.75 5.52
C THR A 143 -2.25 -14.71 4.55
N GLY A 144 -3.56 -14.89 4.71
CA GLY A 144 -4.41 -15.67 3.82
C GLY A 144 -3.99 -17.15 3.75
N VAL A 145 -3.71 -17.66 2.57
CA VAL A 145 -3.29 -19.06 2.38
C VAL A 145 -1.99 -19.42 3.11
N TRP A 146 -1.19 -18.41 3.49
CA TRP A 146 0.05 -18.58 4.24
C TRP A 146 -0.14 -18.58 5.76
N SER A 147 -1.35 -18.31 6.28
CA SER A 147 -1.61 -18.13 7.71
C SER A 147 -1.12 -19.28 8.56
N LEU A 148 -1.50 -20.51 8.19
CA LEU A 148 -1.07 -21.70 8.93
C LEU A 148 0.44 -21.90 8.86
N LEU A 149 1.04 -21.67 7.69
CA LEU A 149 2.49 -21.78 7.53
C LEU A 149 3.22 -20.72 8.36
N THR A 150 2.74 -19.47 8.36
CA THR A 150 3.30 -18.40 9.17
C THR A 150 3.19 -18.71 10.67
N LEU A 151 2.06 -19.24 11.13
CA LEU A 151 1.89 -19.71 12.51
C LEU A 151 2.85 -20.85 12.85
N THR A 152 3.05 -21.79 11.93
CA THR A 152 3.97 -22.91 12.18
C THR A 152 5.43 -22.45 12.30
N THR A 153 5.81 -21.28 11.73
CA THR A 153 7.15 -20.73 11.94
C THR A 153 7.43 -20.39 13.40
N LEU A 154 6.41 -20.20 14.23
CA LEU A 154 6.57 -19.92 15.65
C LEU A 154 6.95 -21.14 16.48
N LEU A 155 6.90 -22.34 15.92
CA LEU A 155 7.30 -23.59 16.59
C LEU A 155 8.84 -23.68 16.68
N VAL A 156 9.46 -22.71 17.35
CA VAL A 156 10.92 -22.56 17.44
C VAL A 156 11.63 -23.82 17.91
N PRO A 157 11.20 -24.55 18.97
CA PRO A 157 11.89 -25.76 19.43
C PRO A 157 11.90 -26.87 18.37
N PHE A 158 10.86 -26.91 17.52
CA PHE A 158 10.73 -27.88 16.44
C PHE A 158 11.66 -27.51 15.29
N TRP A 159 11.64 -26.25 14.81
CA TRP A 159 12.36 -25.84 13.62
C TRP A 159 13.86 -25.64 13.85
N LYS A 160 14.26 -25.10 15.01
CA LYS A 160 15.69 -24.88 15.34
C LYS A 160 16.55 -26.14 15.15
N LYS A 161 15.98 -27.33 15.35
CA LYS A 161 16.70 -28.61 15.20
C LYS A 161 16.65 -29.17 13.77
N ARG A 162 15.88 -28.57 12.86
CA ARG A 162 15.55 -29.10 11.52
C ARG A 162 16.08 -28.26 10.38
N VAL A 163 15.93 -26.94 10.51
CA VAL A 163 16.44 -26.03 9.47
C VAL A 163 17.96 -26.09 9.39
N GLU A 164 18.50 -25.91 8.19
CA GLU A 164 19.93 -25.96 7.93
C GLU A 164 20.70 -24.91 8.72
N SER A 165 20.21 -23.69 8.70
CA SER A 165 20.79 -22.57 9.42
C SER A 165 19.78 -22.06 10.45
N SER A 166 19.90 -22.59 11.66
CA SER A 166 19.07 -22.19 12.78
C SER A 166 19.26 -20.71 13.16
N LYS A 167 20.47 -20.19 12.92
CA LYS A 167 20.80 -18.80 13.21
C LYS A 167 20.06 -17.83 12.29
N GLU A 168 20.13 -18.07 10.97
CA GLU A 168 19.42 -17.25 9.98
C GLU A 168 17.90 -17.35 10.13
N TYR A 169 17.38 -18.54 10.41
CA TYR A 169 15.96 -18.72 10.71
C TYR A 169 15.54 -17.88 11.91
N LEU A 170 16.29 -17.95 13.03
CA LEU A 170 16.00 -17.18 14.23
C LEU A 170 16.16 -15.68 14.01
N PHE A 171 17.14 -15.27 13.22
CA PHE A 171 17.32 -13.88 12.81
C PHE A 171 16.09 -13.35 12.06
N CYS A 172 15.64 -14.05 11.01
CA CYS A 172 14.48 -13.65 10.23
C CYS A 172 13.20 -13.65 11.06
N LEU A 173 13.01 -14.66 11.91
CA LEU A 173 11.87 -14.75 12.82
C LEU A 173 11.88 -13.59 13.83
N SER A 174 13.03 -13.30 14.43
CA SER A 174 13.16 -12.19 15.39
C SER A 174 12.92 -10.84 14.70
N TRP A 175 13.42 -10.65 13.48
CA TRP A 175 13.16 -9.45 12.70
C TRP A 175 11.66 -9.28 12.43
N MET A 176 10.96 -10.34 12.02
CA MET A 176 9.51 -10.35 11.83
C MET A 176 8.75 -9.95 13.13
N LEU A 177 9.10 -10.58 14.25
CA LEU A 177 8.45 -10.32 15.54
C LEU A 177 8.77 -8.91 16.08
N LEU A 178 9.97 -8.42 15.87
CA LEU A 178 10.35 -7.04 16.23
C LEU A 178 9.58 -6.00 15.42
N ILE A 179 9.31 -6.25 14.13
CA ILE A 179 8.43 -5.36 13.34
C ILE A 179 7.04 -5.31 13.97
N LEU A 180 6.44 -6.46 14.30
CA LEU A 180 5.13 -6.49 14.98
C LEU A 180 5.17 -5.72 16.30
N PHE A 181 6.22 -5.91 17.08
CA PHE A 181 6.38 -5.23 18.37
C PHE A 181 6.46 -3.70 18.18
N PHE A 182 7.37 -3.20 17.34
CA PHE A 182 7.52 -1.76 17.13
C PHE A 182 6.27 -1.11 16.53
N LEU A 183 5.62 -1.76 15.56
CA LEU A 183 4.35 -1.27 15.01
C LEU A 183 3.24 -1.26 16.05
N SER A 184 3.23 -2.20 16.99
CA SER A 184 2.23 -2.27 18.06
C SER A 184 2.34 -1.12 19.05
N LEU A 185 3.52 -0.52 19.21
CA LEU A 185 3.75 0.63 20.10
C LEU A 185 3.14 1.93 19.57
N LEU A 186 2.96 2.05 18.25
CA LEU A 186 2.42 3.27 17.67
C LEU A 186 0.91 3.36 17.89
N PRO A 187 0.37 4.54 18.26
CA PRO A 187 -1.08 4.74 18.41
C PRO A 187 -1.82 4.58 17.09
N GLU A 188 -1.36 5.27 16.05
CA GLU A 188 -1.94 5.20 14.71
C GLU A 188 -1.67 3.83 14.07
N LYS A 189 -2.72 3.15 13.62
CA LYS A 189 -2.63 1.83 12.99
C LYS A 189 -3.40 1.76 11.69
N LYS A 190 -2.69 1.39 10.63
CA LYS A 190 -3.25 1.13 9.28
C LYS A 190 -2.78 -0.24 8.80
N THR A 191 -3.66 -1.04 8.20
CA THR A 191 -3.32 -2.39 7.69
C THR A 191 -2.12 -2.36 6.75
N ARG A 192 -1.98 -1.31 5.94
CA ARG A 192 -0.85 -1.14 5.00
C ARG A 192 0.52 -1.03 5.69
N TYR A 193 0.58 -0.68 6.98
CA TYR A 193 1.84 -0.64 7.74
C TYR A 193 2.42 -2.03 8.02
N LEU A 194 1.65 -3.10 7.77
CA LEU A 194 2.14 -4.49 7.79
C LEU A 194 2.96 -4.88 6.55
N LEU A 195 3.04 -4.03 5.52
CA LEU A 195 3.80 -4.36 4.30
C LEU A 195 5.27 -4.77 4.58
N PRO A 196 6.03 -4.07 5.46
CA PRO A 196 7.42 -4.42 5.74
C PRO A 196 7.62 -5.83 6.30
N ILE A 197 6.65 -6.34 7.08
CA ILE A 197 6.77 -7.64 7.74
C ILE A 197 6.76 -8.82 6.76
N LEU A 198 6.17 -8.62 5.56
CA LEU A 198 6.03 -9.69 4.56
C LEU A 198 7.38 -10.25 4.13
N LEU A 199 8.43 -9.40 4.12
CA LEU A 199 9.75 -9.86 3.71
C LEU A 199 10.40 -10.81 4.73
N PRO A 200 10.62 -10.44 6.01
CA PRO A 200 11.19 -11.36 6.98
C PRO A 200 10.28 -12.58 7.21
N ALA A 201 8.95 -12.44 7.06
CA ALA A 201 8.02 -13.57 7.09
C ALA A 201 8.29 -14.55 5.93
N ALA A 202 8.45 -14.05 4.70
CA ALA A 202 8.78 -14.86 3.54
C ALA A 202 10.13 -15.57 3.69
N LEU A 203 11.15 -14.87 4.19
CA LEU A 203 12.46 -15.46 4.48
C LEU A 203 12.35 -16.55 5.54
N THR A 204 11.60 -16.32 6.61
CA THR A 204 11.39 -17.31 7.67
C THR A 204 10.67 -18.57 7.13
N MET A 205 9.60 -18.39 6.35
CA MET A 205 8.90 -19.50 5.69
C MET A 205 9.79 -20.22 4.67
N GLY A 206 10.66 -19.46 3.98
CA GLY A 206 11.64 -20.01 3.03
C GLY A 206 12.55 -21.06 3.67
N HIS A 207 13.00 -20.88 4.91
CA HIS A 207 13.76 -21.90 5.64
C HIS A 207 13.00 -23.21 5.83
N LEU A 208 11.67 -23.13 6.06
CA LEU A 208 10.81 -24.32 6.19
C LEU A 208 10.67 -25.05 4.85
N PHE A 209 10.46 -24.29 3.75
CA PHE A 209 10.38 -24.89 2.41
C PHE A 209 11.68 -25.55 1.99
N VAL A 210 12.84 -24.91 2.23
CA VAL A 210 14.15 -25.50 1.93
C VAL A 210 14.33 -26.80 2.70
N TYR A 211 13.98 -26.84 3.97
CA TYR A 211 14.00 -28.06 4.76
C TYR A 211 13.09 -29.15 4.15
N TRP A 212 11.84 -28.85 3.85
CA TRP A 212 10.91 -29.80 3.26
C TRP A 212 11.38 -30.31 1.88
N ILE A 213 11.91 -29.43 1.03
CA ILE A 213 12.46 -29.81 -0.29
C ILE A 213 13.59 -30.82 -0.13
N ARG A 214 14.46 -30.64 0.86
CA ARG A 214 15.57 -31.58 1.15
C ARG A 214 15.03 -32.91 1.68
N GLN A 215 14.12 -32.87 2.64
CA GLN A 215 13.51 -34.07 3.20
C GLN A 215 12.67 -34.86 2.17
N ALA A 216 12.13 -34.18 1.18
CA ALA A 216 11.36 -34.82 0.11
C ALA A 216 12.19 -35.84 -0.70
N LYS A 217 13.50 -35.59 -0.87
CA LYS A 217 14.44 -36.56 -1.52
C LYS A 217 14.45 -37.92 -0.78
N GLN A 218 14.18 -37.92 0.50
CA GLN A 218 14.10 -39.10 1.37
C GLN A 218 12.64 -39.48 1.70
N LYS A 219 11.66 -39.00 0.94
CA LYS A 219 10.21 -39.19 1.14
C LYS A 219 9.73 -38.80 2.55
N MET A 220 10.36 -37.78 3.16
CA MET A 220 10.06 -37.28 4.50
C MET A 220 9.93 -38.39 5.53
N PRO A 221 11.02 -39.01 6.01
CA PRO A 221 10.99 -40.22 6.85
C PRO A 221 10.29 -39.97 8.19
N GLN A 222 10.36 -38.76 8.74
CA GLN A 222 9.74 -38.39 10.01
C GLN A 222 8.24 -38.13 9.85
N LEU A 223 7.41 -38.86 10.61
CA LEU A 223 5.95 -38.71 10.57
C LEU A 223 5.50 -37.27 10.87
N LYS A 224 6.12 -36.62 11.87
CA LYS A 224 5.77 -35.25 12.27
C LYS A 224 5.97 -34.25 11.11
N ASP A 225 7.05 -34.37 10.36
CA ASP A 225 7.36 -33.48 9.22
C ASP A 225 6.36 -33.70 8.08
N ARG A 226 6.04 -34.96 7.79
CA ARG A 226 5.04 -35.35 6.79
C ARG A 226 3.66 -34.81 7.12
N VAL A 227 3.24 -34.95 8.37
CA VAL A 227 1.92 -34.51 8.85
C VAL A 227 1.85 -32.97 8.76
N LEU A 228 2.87 -32.27 9.27
CA LEU A 228 2.89 -30.81 9.26
C LEU A 228 2.88 -30.24 7.83
N TYR A 229 3.66 -30.83 6.92
CA TYR A 229 3.65 -30.47 5.51
C TYR A 229 2.26 -30.70 4.89
N ARG A 230 1.66 -31.89 5.09
CA ARG A 230 0.36 -32.24 4.51
C ARG A 230 -0.77 -31.36 5.02
N ILE A 231 -0.81 -31.03 6.31
CA ILE A 231 -1.84 -30.15 6.87
C ILE A 231 -1.78 -28.77 6.18
N ASN A 232 -0.58 -28.18 6.07
CA ASN A 232 -0.41 -26.91 5.36
C ASN A 232 -0.80 -27.03 3.88
N ALA A 233 -0.39 -28.11 3.22
CA ALA A 233 -0.62 -28.31 1.81
C ALA A 233 -2.11 -28.54 1.48
N TYR A 234 -2.80 -29.38 2.23
CA TYR A 234 -4.22 -29.64 1.99
C TYR A 234 -5.11 -28.45 2.29
N LEU A 235 -4.74 -27.59 3.25
CA LEU A 235 -5.47 -26.34 3.47
C LEU A 235 -5.44 -25.46 2.21
N ILE A 236 -4.30 -25.37 1.54
CA ILE A 236 -4.16 -24.59 0.30
C ILE A 236 -4.94 -25.26 -0.86
N VAL A 237 -4.95 -26.59 -0.92
CA VAL A 237 -5.77 -27.32 -1.90
C VAL A 237 -7.25 -27.03 -1.71
N VAL A 238 -7.74 -27.04 -0.47
CA VAL A 238 -9.14 -26.68 -0.15
C VAL A 238 -9.43 -25.23 -0.56
N ALA A 239 -8.52 -24.31 -0.27
CA ALA A 239 -8.68 -22.93 -0.72
C ALA A 239 -8.73 -22.82 -2.26
N ALA A 240 -7.88 -23.55 -2.98
CA ALA A 240 -7.90 -23.58 -4.46
C ALA A 240 -9.20 -24.16 -5.02
N LEU A 241 -9.79 -25.18 -4.39
CA LEU A 241 -11.08 -25.76 -4.76
C LEU A 241 -12.26 -24.83 -4.42
N ALA A 242 -12.12 -23.96 -3.43
CA ALA A 242 -13.15 -22.99 -3.07
C ALA A 242 -13.25 -21.82 -4.08
N LEU A 243 -12.17 -21.53 -4.85
CA LEU A 243 -12.16 -20.41 -5.81
C LEU A 243 -13.18 -20.56 -6.95
N PRO A 244 -13.36 -21.72 -7.63
CA PRO A 244 -14.44 -21.90 -8.61
C PRO A 244 -15.83 -21.65 -8.03
N ILE A 245 -16.07 -22.07 -6.78
CA ILE A 245 -17.35 -21.87 -6.08
C ILE A 245 -17.55 -20.38 -5.83
N ALA A 246 -16.53 -19.68 -5.36
CA ALA A 246 -16.59 -18.24 -5.16
C ALA A 246 -16.83 -17.48 -6.47
N LEU A 247 -16.17 -17.86 -7.56
CA LEU A 247 -16.40 -17.31 -8.90
C LEU A 247 -17.84 -17.49 -9.36
N TYR A 248 -18.42 -18.68 -9.13
CA TYR A 248 -19.81 -18.93 -9.46
C TYR A 248 -20.75 -18.00 -8.67
N LEU A 249 -20.60 -17.97 -7.33
CA LEU A 249 -21.52 -17.23 -6.46
C LEU A 249 -21.45 -15.71 -6.63
N PHE A 250 -20.24 -15.17 -6.79
CA PHE A 250 -20.02 -13.72 -6.75
C PHE A 250 -19.87 -13.06 -8.12
N MET A 251 -19.58 -13.84 -9.18
CA MET A 251 -19.32 -13.27 -10.50
C MET A 251 -20.26 -13.80 -11.57
N TYR A 252 -20.36 -15.11 -11.73
CA TYR A 252 -21.14 -15.69 -12.80
C TYR A 252 -22.64 -15.54 -12.56
N ARG A 253 -23.11 -15.92 -11.37
CA ARG A 253 -24.53 -15.82 -10.98
C ARG A 253 -25.04 -14.37 -11.02
N GLU A 254 -24.20 -13.40 -10.71
CA GLU A 254 -24.51 -11.97 -10.73
C GLU A 254 -24.38 -11.36 -12.14
N GLY A 255 -24.16 -12.17 -13.19
CA GLY A 255 -24.05 -11.68 -14.56
C GLY A 255 -22.81 -10.83 -14.88
N ARG A 256 -21.82 -10.81 -13.96
CA ARG A 256 -20.61 -9.98 -14.09
C ARG A 256 -19.52 -10.62 -14.95
N MET A 257 -19.68 -11.89 -15.29
CA MET A 257 -18.72 -12.67 -16.05
C MET A 257 -19.45 -13.52 -17.09
N GLY A 258 -18.98 -13.47 -18.34
CA GLY A 258 -19.52 -14.30 -19.41
C GLY A 258 -19.23 -15.79 -19.22
N THR A 259 -20.15 -16.65 -19.71
CA THR A 259 -20.08 -18.11 -19.53
C THR A 259 -18.76 -18.72 -20.00
N GLY A 260 -18.24 -18.29 -21.18
CA GLY A 260 -16.97 -18.80 -21.71
C GLY A 260 -15.80 -18.55 -20.76
N MET A 261 -15.68 -17.33 -20.23
CA MET A 261 -14.61 -16.96 -19.30
C MET A 261 -14.76 -17.71 -17.97
N PHE A 262 -15.99 -17.85 -17.47
CA PHE A 262 -16.25 -18.62 -16.26
C PHE A 262 -15.81 -20.08 -16.39
N VAL A 263 -16.23 -20.77 -17.46
CA VAL A 263 -15.85 -22.17 -17.70
C VAL A 263 -14.34 -22.32 -17.81
N TRP A 264 -13.69 -21.41 -18.55
CA TRP A 264 -12.24 -21.42 -18.73
C TRP A 264 -11.49 -21.27 -17.38
N LEU A 265 -11.91 -20.32 -16.52
CA LEU A 265 -11.32 -20.13 -15.20
C LEU A 265 -11.56 -21.33 -14.28
N VAL A 266 -12.75 -21.93 -14.30
CA VAL A 266 -13.04 -23.15 -13.54
C VAL A 266 -12.08 -24.26 -13.95
N VAL A 267 -11.87 -24.50 -15.24
CA VAL A 267 -10.92 -25.50 -15.74
C VAL A 267 -9.49 -25.19 -15.28
N LEU A 268 -9.05 -23.94 -15.35
CA LEU A 268 -7.72 -23.54 -14.88
C LEU A 268 -7.56 -23.79 -13.37
N PHE A 269 -8.51 -23.33 -12.54
CA PHE A 269 -8.40 -23.50 -11.09
C PHE A 269 -8.47 -24.98 -10.69
N LEU A 270 -9.30 -25.80 -11.34
CA LEU A 270 -9.34 -27.23 -11.08
C LEU A 270 -8.02 -27.90 -11.51
N THR A 271 -7.44 -27.50 -12.63
CA THR A 271 -6.14 -28.02 -13.06
C THR A 271 -5.04 -27.71 -12.04
N VAL A 272 -4.99 -26.48 -11.55
CA VAL A 272 -4.04 -26.07 -10.51
C VAL A 272 -4.33 -26.79 -9.21
N ALA A 273 -5.58 -26.94 -8.81
CA ALA A 273 -5.97 -27.67 -7.60
C ALA A 273 -5.54 -29.16 -7.66
N VAL A 274 -5.73 -29.83 -8.81
CA VAL A 274 -5.25 -31.19 -9.03
C VAL A 274 -3.72 -31.26 -8.98
N TRP A 275 -3.02 -30.28 -9.55
CA TRP A 275 -1.56 -30.18 -9.46
C TRP A 275 -1.12 -30.04 -8.00
N LEU A 276 -1.71 -29.11 -7.25
CA LEU A 276 -1.43 -28.91 -5.82
C LEU A 276 -1.71 -30.17 -5.01
N PHE A 277 -2.85 -30.83 -5.23
CA PHE A 277 -3.21 -32.07 -4.55
C PHE A 277 -2.20 -33.19 -4.82
N ARG A 278 -1.84 -33.41 -6.09
CA ARG A 278 -0.83 -34.42 -6.47
C ARG A 278 0.53 -34.13 -5.84
N SER A 279 0.95 -32.87 -5.81
CA SER A 279 2.20 -32.46 -5.21
C SER A 279 2.20 -32.62 -3.69
N ALA A 280 1.09 -32.34 -3.03
CA ALA A 280 0.89 -32.58 -1.60
C ALA A 280 0.91 -34.09 -1.26
N PHE A 281 0.18 -34.88 -2.02
CA PHE A 281 0.11 -36.33 -1.85
C PHE A 281 1.46 -37.03 -2.04
N LYS A 282 2.17 -36.66 -3.13
CA LYS A 282 3.49 -37.21 -3.49
C LYS A 282 4.65 -36.62 -2.68
N LEU A 283 4.40 -35.71 -1.72
CA LEU A 283 5.41 -35.04 -0.91
C LEU A 283 6.45 -34.30 -1.77
N GLN A 284 5.99 -33.47 -2.69
CA GLN A 284 6.81 -32.69 -3.63
C GLN A 284 6.73 -31.19 -3.32
N PRO A 285 7.42 -30.66 -2.28
CA PRO A 285 7.26 -29.26 -1.82
C PRO A 285 7.63 -28.22 -2.88
N PHE A 286 8.64 -28.47 -3.70
CA PHE A 286 9.00 -27.54 -4.78
C PHE A 286 7.89 -27.44 -5.84
N SER A 287 7.38 -28.57 -6.32
CA SER A 287 6.26 -28.61 -7.26
C SER A 287 5.00 -27.98 -6.65
N PHE A 288 4.78 -28.19 -5.36
CA PHE A 288 3.70 -27.57 -4.60
C PHE A 288 3.83 -26.03 -4.54
N LEU A 289 5.04 -25.51 -4.27
CA LEU A 289 5.31 -24.07 -4.28
C LEU A 289 5.03 -23.45 -5.67
N MET A 290 5.46 -24.13 -6.75
CA MET A 290 5.17 -23.69 -8.10
C MET A 290 3.66 -23.70 -8.40
N GLY A 291 2.92 -24.68 -7.90
CA GLY A 291 1.46 -24.71 -7.97
C GLY A 291 0.79 -23.54 -7.25
N ILE A 292 1.33 -23.11 -6.11
CA ILE A 292 0.84 -21.90 -5.41
C ILE A 292 1.11 -20.65 -6.25
N VAL A 293 2.31 -20.53 -6.83
CA VAL A 293 2.63 -19.39 -7.72
C VAL A 293 1.66 -19.36 -8.90
N ALA A 294 1.37 -20.52 -9.52
CA ALA A 294 0.40 -20.61 -10.61
C ALA A 294 -1.02 -20.23 -10.14
N LEU A 295 -1.45 -20.65 -8.96
CA LEU A 295 -2.74 -20.29 -8.37
C LEU A 295 -2.89 -18.77 -8.25
N PHE A 296 -1.89 -18.11 -7.70
CA PHE A 296 -1.89 -16.65 -7.58
C PHE A 296 -1.80 -15.95 -8.94
N ALA A 297 -0.98 -16.45 -9.86
CA ALA A 297 -0.89 -15.89 -11.21
C ALA A 297 -2.25 -15.94 -11.93
N VAL A 298 -2.96 -17.08 -11.88
CA VAL A 298 -4.31 -17.18 -12.45
C VAL A 298 -5.27 -16.20 -11.79
N ALA A 299 -5.26 -16.10 -10.45
CA ALA A 299 -6.13 -15.19 -9.73
C ALA A 299 -5.84 -13.71 -10.07
N GLU A 300 -4.57 -13.31 -10.07
CA GLU A 300 -4.18 -11.91 -10.32
C GLU A 300 -4.39 -11.48 -11.78
N LEU A 301 -4.07 -12.34 -12.73
CA LEU A 301 -4.17 -11.98 -14.14
C LEU A 301 -5.61 -12.01 -14.66
N PHE A 302 -6.42 -12.95 -14.20
CA PHE A 302 -7.72 -13.20 -14.80
C PHE A 302 -8.92 -12.90 -13.90
N VAL A 303 -8.78 -12.93 -12.57
CA VAL A 303 -9.89 -12.63 -11.65
C VAL A 303 -9.85 -11.18 -11.17
N MET A 304 -8.66 -10.65 -10.89
CA MET A 304 -8.52 -9.27 -10.39
C MET A 304 -9.14 -8.19 -11.29
N PRO A 305 -9.08 -8.26 -12.63
CA PRO A 305 -9.76 -7.30 -13.49
C PRO A 305 -11.28 -7.22 -13.22
N TYR A 306 -11.90 -8.34 -12.88
CA TYR A 306 -13.34 -8.38 -12.56
C TYR A 306 -13.66 -7.88 -11.16
N ILE A 307 -12.72 -7.98 -10.20
CA ILE A 307 -12.96 -7.49 -8.83
C ILE A 307 -13.17 -5.96 -8.81
N GLY A 308 -12.57 -5.22 -9.71
CA GLY A 308 -12.81 -3.79 -9.87
C GLY A 308 -14.29 -3.46 -10.05
N SER A 309 -15.02 -4.27 -10.80
CA SER A 309 -16.45 -4.06 -11.08
C SER A 309 -17.36 -4.22 -9.85
N PHE A 310 -16.93 -4.88 -8.79
CA PHE A 310 -17.70 -4.99 -7.53
C PHE A 310 -17.75 -3.71 -6.74
N VAL A 311 -16.80 -2.85 -6.99
CA VAL A 311 -16.47 -1.75 -6.11
C VAL A 311 -16.63 -0.42 -6.84
N SER A 312 -16.42 -0.45 -8.16
CA SER A 312 -16.50 0.76 -8.97
C SER A 312 -17.94 1.20 -9.15
N ASN A 313 -18.14 2.51 -9.08
CA ASN A 313 -19.34 3.15 -9.59
C ASN A 313 -19.55 2.70 -11.04
N SER A 314 -20.72 2.12 -11.34
CA SER A 314 -21.03 1.59 -12.67
C SER A 314 -21.17 2.69 -13.72
N ASP A 315 -21.38 3.93 -13.26
CA ASP A 315 -21.59 5.09 -14.13
C ASP A 315 -20.91 6.34 -13.52
N PRO A 316 -19.56 6.38 -13.51
CA PRO A 316 -18.83 7.52 -13.00
C PRO A 316 -18.90 8.66 -14.02
N LYS A 317 -19.64 9.70 -13.70
CA LYS A 317 -19.65 10.93 -14.47
C LYS A 317 -18.49 11.83 -14.02
N SER A 318 -17.31 11.58 -14.58
CA SER A 318 -16.10 12.27 -14.16
C SER A 318 -16.09 13.75 -14.54
N ILE A 319 -15.57 14.59 -13.63
CA ILE A 319 -15.29 16.01 -13.91
C ILE A 319 -14.31 16.20 -15.09
N SER A 320 -13.61 15.14 -15.52
CA SER A 320 -12.79 15.18 -16.73
C SER A 320 -13.55 15.60 -17.99
N ALA A 321 -14.87 15.41 -18.03
CA ALA A 321 -15.73 15.88 -19.12
C ALA A 321 -15.70 17.42 -19.28
N THR A 322 -15.34 18.17 -18.25
CA THR A 322 -15.17 19.63 -18.36
C THR A 322 -14.03 20.04 -19.30
N ARG A 323 -13.09 19.14 -19.58
CA ARG A 323 -11.98 19.36 -20.53
C ARG A 323 -12.46 19.51 -21.97
N GLU A 324 -13.54 18.85 -22.32
CA GLU A 324 -14.08 18.82 -23.68
C GLU A 324 -15.11 19.92 -23.92
N ASN A 325 -15.48 20.67 -22.85
CA ASN A 325 -16.45 21.75 -22.97
C ASN A 325 -15.74 23.07 -23.37
N PRO A 326 -15.96 23.59 -24.60
CA PRO A 326 -15.28 24.81 -25.08
C PRO A 326 -15.61 26.05 -24.25
N GLU A 327 -16.78 26.13 -23.64
CA GLU A 327 -17.20 27.27 -22.85
C GLU A 327 -16.42 27.37 -21.52
N LEU A 328 -16.01 26.23 -20.96
CA LEU A 328 -15.30 26.17 -19.68
C LEU A 328 -13.81 26.38 -19.83
N GLN A 329 -13.25 26.14 -21.03
CA GLN A 329 -11.81 26.18 -21.28
C GLN A 329 -11.16 27.55 -21.02
N PRO A 330 -11.73 28.69 -21.43
CA PRO A 330 -11.11 29.99 -21.20
C PRO A 330 -11.28 30.51 -19.78
N LEU A 331 -12.18 29.93 -18.97
CA LEU A 331 -12.54 30.45 -17.66
C LEU A 331 -11.63 29.94 -16.55
N PRO A 332 -11.30 30.77 -15.55
CA PRO A 332 -10.65 30.31 -14.33
C PRO A 332 -11.60 29.47 -13.47
N PHE A 333 -11.06 28.48 -12.77
CA PHE A 333 -11.83 27.62 -11.89
C PHE A 333 -11.55 27.95 -10.43
N TYR A 334 -12.62 28.05 -9.64
CA TYR A 334 -12.57 28.28 -8.20
C TYR A 334 -13.44 27.30 -7.44
N HIS A 335 -13.14 27.10 -6.16
CA HIS A 335 -13.98 26.41 -5.22
C HIS A 335 -14.15 27.23 -3.93
N SER A 336 -15.17 26.91 -3.14
CA SER A 336 -15.42 27.58 -1.86
C SER A 336 -14.31 27.25 -0.85
N LYS A 337 -13.78 28.25 -0.13
CA LYS A 337 -12.84 28.05 1.00
C LYS A 337 -13.43 27.21 2.12
N ASP A 338 -14.75 27.18 2.25
CA ASP A 338 -15.48 26.43 3.29
C ASP A 338 -15.66 24.95 2.94
N GLU A 339 -15.35 24.55 1.71
CA GLU A 339 -15.45 23.17 1.25
C GLU A 339 -14.07 22.54 1.09
N VAL A 340 -14.00 21.21 1.19
CA VAL A 340 -12.75 20.46 1.00
C VAL A 340 -12.57 20.13 -0.47
N LEU A 341 -11.58 20.73 -1.13
CA LEU A 341 -11.20 20.33 -2.48
C LEU A 341 -10.29 19.10 -2.46
N ARG A 342 -10.66 18.08 -3.18
CA ARG A 342 -9.84 16.88 -3.36
C ARG A 342 -8.89 17.08 -4.53
N ILE A 343 -7.62 16.75 -4.31
CA ILE A 343 -6.57 16.88 -5.34
C ILE A 343 -6.87 16.02 -6.59
N GLU A 344 -7.59 14.91 -6.39
CA GLU A 344 -8.05 14.05 -7.48
C GLU A 344 -8.96 14.80 -8.46
N LEU A 345 -9.81 15.72 -7.99
CA LEU A 345 -10.68 16.53 -8.84
C LEU A 345 -9.87 17.55 -9.66
N VAL A 346 -8.85 18.16 -9.05
CA VAL A 346 -7.93 19.07 -9.74
C VAL A 346 -7.18 18.34 -10.86
N TYR A 347 -6.70 17.13 -10.56
CA TYR A 347 -6.03 16.28 -11.54
C TYR A 347 -6.99 15.89 -12.68
N GLU A 348 -8.20 15.43 -12.36
CA GLU A 348 -9.18 15.02 -13.36
C GLU A 348 -9.69 16.19 -14.21
N ALA A 349 -9.86 17.37 -13.66
CA ALA A 349 -10.26 18.56 -14.41
C ALA A 349 -9.12 19.10 -15.30
N HIS A 350 -7.83 18.77 -15.04
CA HIS A 350 -6.64 19.38 -15.66
C HIS A 350 -6.63 20.92 -15.58
N LYS A 351 -7.23 21.48 -14.57
CA LYS A 351 -7.32 22.93 -14.33
C LYS A 351 -6.81 23.25 -12.93
N LYS A 352 -6.13 24.37 -12.79
CA LYS A 352 -5.88 24.95 -11.48
C LYS A 352 -7.24 25.42 -10.93
N ILE A 353 -7.63 24.89 -9.77
CA ILE A 353 -8.83 25.31 -9.05
C ILE A 353 -8.37 26.11 -7.85
N GLY A 354 -8.64 27.42 -7.85
CA GLY A 354 -8.26 28.33 -6.77
C GLY A 354 -9.31 28.34 -5.65
N ASP A 355 -8.88 28.74 -4.45
CA ASP A 355 -9.76 28.98 -3.33
C ASP A 355 -10.45 30.35 -3.51
N MET A 356 -11.73 30.46 -3.17
CA MET A 356 -12.50 31.70 -3.22
C MET A 356 -13.40 31.82 -1.99
N ASP A 357 -13.42 33.01 -1.40
CA ASP A 357 -14.38 33.35 -0.36
C ASP A 357 -15.71 33.79 -0.98
N LEU A 358 -16.70 32.90 -0.98
CA LEU A 358 -18.01 33.16 -1.56
C LEU A 358 -18.87 34.14 -0.74
N THR A 359 -18.39 34.60 0.42
CA THR A 359 -19.02 35.67 1.21
C THR A 359 -18.46 37.04 0.90
N ASN A 360 -17.31 37.12 0.20
CA ASN A 360 -16.67 38.34 -0.17
C ASN A 360 -17.08 38.81 -1.59
N LYS A 361 -17.98 39.81 -1.63
CA LYS A 361 -18.51 40.38 -2.89
C LYS A 361 -17.42 40.91 -3.81
N GLU A 362 -16.37 41.59 -3.27
CA GLU A 362 -15.31 42.19 -4.07
C GLU A 362 -14.45 41.11 -4.77
N GLU A 363 -14.13 40.04 -4.05
CA GLU A 363 -13.38 38.89 -4.59
C GLU A 363 -14.14 38.22 -5.75
N ILE A 364 -15.46 38.02 -5.59
CA ILE A 364 -16.31 37.46 -6.63
C ILE A 364 -16.37 38.34 -7.86
N ILE A 365 -16.67 39.62 -7.70
CA ILE A 365 -16.81 40.58 -8.84
C ILE A 365 -15.51 40.70 -9.64
N LYS A 366 -14.37 40.72 -8.96
CA LYS A 366 -13.04 40.80 -9.60
C LYS A 366 -12.71 39.56 -10.44
N ALA A 367 -13.24 38.39 -10.07
CA ALA A 367 -12.95 37.14 -10.74
C ALA A 367 -13.90 36.81 -11.91
N LEU A 368 -15.02 37.50 -12.06
CA LEU A 368 -16.02 37.24 -13.10
C LEU A 368 -15.46 37.41 -14.53
N PRO A 369 -15.87 36.57 -15.50
CA PRO A 369 -16.62 35.32 -15.30
C PRO A 369 -15.72 34.16 -14.89
N PHE A 370 -16.23 33.23 -14.09
CA PHE A 370 -15.48 32.09 -13.62
C PHE A 370 -16.34 30.83 -13.50
N VAL A 371 -15.70 29.67 -13.33
CA VAL A 371 -16.35 28.37 -13.06
C VAL A 371 -16.22 28.07 -11.58
N LEU A 372 -17.36 27.90 -10.91
CA LEU A 372 -17.42 27.43 -9.54
C LEU A 372 -17.57 25.90 -9.56
N VAL A 373 -16.65 25.22 -8.88
CA VAL A 373 -16.70 23.78 -8.62
C VAL A 373 -17.00 23.59 -7.14
N SER A 374 -18.16 23.06 -6.81
CA SER A 374 -18.64 22.99 -5.43
C SER A 374 -19.31 21.64 -5.11
N GLN A 375 -19.29 21.25 -3.83
CA GLN A 375 -19.97 20.03 -3.37
C GLN A 375 -21.50 20.24 -3.32
N LYS A 376 -21.93 21.46 -2.94
CA LYS A 376 -23.32 21.86 -2.88
C LYS A 376 -23.67 22.73 -4.08
N PRO A 377 -24.95 22.85 -4.46
CA PRO A 377 -25.38 23.80 -5.46
C PRO A 377 -24.92 25.23 -5.15
N ALA A 378 -24.52 26.00 -6.18
CA ALA A 378 -23.98 27.37 -6.03
C ALA A 378 -24.95 28.29 -5.30
N GLU A 379 -26.25 28.08 -5.49
CA GLU A 379 -27.35 28.84 -4.86
C GLU A 379 -27.36 28.72 -3.33
N GLN A 380 -26.80 27.64 -2.79
CA GLN A 380 -26.71 27.39 -1.33
C GLN A 380 -25.43 27.96 -0.72
N LEU A 381 -24.44 28.25 -1.52
CA LEU A 381 -23.11 28.69 -1.06
C LEU A 381 -22.96 30.22 -1.17
N ILE A 382 -23.54 30.82 -2.21
CA ILE A 382 -23.46 32.27 -2.42
C ILE A 382 -24.63 32.95 -1.69
N PRO A 383 -24.36 33.90 -0.76
CA PRO A 383 -25.39 34.62 -0.04
C PRO A 383 -26.37 35.35 -0.97
N ASP A 384 -27.65 35.42 -0.60
CA ASP A 384 -28.70 36.05 -1.39
C ASP A 384 -28.40 37.53 -1.73
N SER A 385 -27.72 38.24 -0.85
CA SER A 385 -27.29 39.63 -1.06
C SER A 385 -26.33 39.81 -2.24
N ILE A 386 -25.50 38.82 -2.51
CA ILE A 386 -24.54 38.81 -3.59
C ILE A 386 -25.12 38.18 -4.85
N ARG A 387 -25.92 37.12 -4.65
CA ARG A 387 -26.51 36.33 -5.73
C ARG A 387 -27.42 37.16 -6.64
N LYS A 388 -28.06 38.20 -6.11
CA LYS A 388 -28.94 39.13 -6.89
C LYS A 388 -28.22 39.83 -8.04
N ASP A 389 -26.89 39.99 -7.93
CA ASP A 389 -26.06 40.68 -8.91
C ASP A 389 -25.39 39.69 -9.88
N LEU A 390 -25.63 38.41 -9.73
CA LEU A 390 -24.96 37.34 -10.47
C LEU A 390 -25.93 36.48 -11.29
N ASN A 391 -25.47 36.08 -12.47
CA ASN A 391 -26.13 35.06 -13.26
C ASN A 391 -25.43 33.72 -13.00
N LEU A 392 -26.13 32.76 -12.40
CA LEU A 392 -25.61 31.42 -12.09
C LEU A 392 -26.13 30.45 -13.13
N ARG A 393 -25.26 29.96 -14.00
CA ARG A 393 -25.59 28.99 -15.02
C ARG A 393 -25.04 27.62 -14.65
N PHE A 394 -25.91 26.77 -14.10
CA PHE A 394 -25.56 25.38 -13.80
C PHE A 394 -25.24 24.63 -15.11
N ILE A 395 -24.09 23.97 -15.14
CA ILE A 395 -23.65 23.17 -16.29
C ILE A 395 -23.98 21.72 -16.07
N ASP A 396 -23.44 21.11 -14.98
CA ASP A 396 -23.65 19.71 -14.70
C ASP A 396 -23.18 19.33 -13.29
N CYS A 397 -23.62 18.15 -12.83
CA CYS A 397 -23.15 17.52 -11.60
C CYS A 397 -22.32 16.29 -11.94
N TYR A 398 -21.07 16.28 -11.49
CA TYR A 398 -20.11 15.18 -11.70
C TYR A 398 -19.94 14.38 -10.42
N ASP A 399 -19.81 13.06 -10.55
CA ASP A 399 -19.59 12.12 -9.47
C ASP A 399 -18.31 11.31 -9.75
N ASN A 400 -17.22 11.76 -9.13
CA ASN A 400 -15.91 11.11 -9.21
C ASN A 400 -15.73 10.00 -8.16
N ASN A 401 -16.80 9.61 -7.45
CA ASN A 401 -16.72 8.51 -6.51
C ASN A 401 -16.34 7.21 -7.22
N ARG A 402 -15.33 6.55 -6.71
CA ARG A 402 -14.99 5.18 -7.15
C ARG A 402 -16.00 4.14 -6.67
N TRP A 403 -16.75 4.46 -5.61
CA TRP A 403 -17.68 3.56 -4.93
C TRP A 403 -19.10 3.90 -5.32
N ALA A 404 -19.95 2.88 -5.49
CA ALA A 404 -21.36 3.06 -5.78
C ALA A 404 -22.09 3.78 -4.64
N LYS A 405 -23.16 4.50 -4.96
CA LYS A 405 -24.05 5.12 -3.97
C LYS A 405 -24.54 4.07 -2.96
N GLY A 406 -24.49 4.42 -1.67
CA GLY A 406 -24.83 3.52 -0.56
C GLY A 406 -23.65 2.70 -0.02
N HIS A 407 -22.49 2.68 -0.66
CA HIS A 407 -21.31 2.08 -0.09
C HIS A 407 -20.71 2.98 1.01
N LYS A 408 -20.20 2.39 2.11
CA LYS A 408 -19.64 3.11 3.27
C LYS A 408 -18.47 4.07 2.97
N ARG A 409 -17.89 3.99 1.78
CA ARG A 409 -16.79 4.84 1.31
C ARG A 409 -17.24 5.82 0.22
N TYR A 410 -18.53 5.83 -0.13
CA TYR A 410 -19.09 6.89 -0.96
C TYR A 410 -19.07 8.19 -0.16
N ASP A 411 -18.49 9.25 -0.74
CA ASP A 411 -18.27 10.51 -0.04
C ASP A 411 -18.70 11.68 -0.94
N SER A 412 -19.45 12.62 -0.38
CA SER A 412 -19.89 13.82 -1.07
C SER A 412 -18.74 14.74 -1.51
N VAL A 413 -17.57 14.59 -0.92
CA VAL A 413 -16.33 15.34 -1.32
C VAL A 413 -15.91 15.06 -2.75
N PHE A 414 -16.39 13.98 -3.37
CA PHE A 414 -16.11 13.63 -4.77
C PHE A 414 -17.24 14.03 -5.73
N ILE A 415 -18.27 14.70 -5.22
CA ILE A 415 -19.34 15.29 -6.03
C ILE A 415 -18.93 16.71 -6.38
N SER A 416 -19.08 17.09 -7.65
CA SER A 416 -18.73 18.40 -8.16
C SER A 416 -19.87 18.97 -8.96
N ASN A 417 -20.58 19.95 -8.40
CA ASN A 417 -21.49 20.81 -9.14
C ASN A 417 -20.66 21.87 -9.85
N VAL A 418 -20.75 21.91 -11.16
CA VAL A 418 -20.04 22.88 -12.02
C VAL A 418 -21.01 23.94 -12.47
N THR A 419 -20.77 25.18 -12.06
CA THR A 419 -21.63 26.33 -12.34
C THR A 419 -20.78 27.46 -12.90
N ILE A 420 -21.19 28.08 -14.03
CA ILE A 420 -20.58 29.31 -14.51
C ILE A 420 -21.21 30.46 -13.77
N VAL A 421 -20.39 31.32 -13.21
CA VAL A 421 -20.79 32.55 -12.53
C VAL A 421 -20.43 33.73 -13.43
N GLU A 422 -21.45 34.48 -13.85
CA GLU A 422 -21.34 35.61 -14.77
C GLU A 422 -22.00 36.87 -14.19
N PRO A 423 -21.62 38.07 -14.61
CA PRO A 423 -22.37 39.28 -14.26
C PRO A 423 -23.74 39.24 -14.93
N ILE A 424 -24.76 39.79 -14.27
CA ILE A 424 -26.05 40.06 -14.94
C ILE A 424 -25.79 41.01 -16.10
N LYS A 425 -26.12 40.62 -17.33
CA LYS A 425 -26.10 41.50 -18.48
C LYS A 425 -27.21 42.57 -18.24
N GLU A 426 -26.82 43.82 -18.06
CA GLU A 426 -27.79 44.91 -18.16
C GLU A 426 -28.47 44.83 -19.55
N GLN A 427 -29.78 44.70 -19.55
CA GLN A 427 -30.60 44.69 -20.76
C GLN A 427 -30.67 46.09 -21.35
#